data_541d2aecf6b5abad18d594de87d23214
#
_entry.id   541d2aecf6b5abad18d594de87d23214
#
_cell.length_a   1.000
_cell.length_b   1.000
_cell.length_c   1.000
_cell.angle_alpha   90.00
_cell.angle_beta   90.00
_cell.angle_gamma   90.00
#
_symmetry.space_group_name_H-M   'P 1'
#
loop_
_entity.id
_entity.type
_entity.pdbx_description
1 polymer ?
#
loop_
_entity_poly.entity_id
_entity_poly.type
_entity_poly.pdbx_seq_one_letter_code
_entity_poly.pdbx_strand_id
1 'polypeptide(L)'
;CWLIIGILVFLVGMIQYRSIKGLYGGMALMIILIFTQFKHFQKDVNQKQFVIYSISGHSAMEWIDHGISYFKSDSLLPQDKERIRFHIRPNRLQHGVVSVNTTIPFGKAISQDMEVYFWQNNKILFVSNKNVQLPQNAKIDYLVVAKNSIPVSRKLDRLGVKKLILDGSNSRSYINRWKKSTDSLRVYSVIDNGAFVLNE
;
A
#
# COMPACT_ATOMS: atom_id res chain seq x y z
N CYS A 1 -15.18 -2.11 21.62
CA CYS A 1 -15.02 -2.54 23.02
C CYS A 1 -16.33 -2.48 23.83
N TRP A 2 -17.15 -1.40 23.74
CA TRP A 2 -18.37 -1.23 24.54
C TRP A 2 -19.44 -2.32 24.31
N LEU A 3 -19.62 -2.80 23.07
CA LEU A 3 -20.55 -3.88 22.75
C LEU A 3 -20.19 -5.20 23.44
N ILE A 4 -18.90 -5.51 23.56
CA ILE A 4 -18.43 -6.72 24.25
C ILE A 4 -18.76 -6.62 25.74
N ILE A 5 -18.53 -5.46 26.35
CA ILE A 5 -18.88 -5.20 27.74
C ILE A 5 -20.39 -5.37 27.95
N GLY A 6 -21.21 -4.83 27.05
CA GLY A 6 -22.66 -5.00 27.08
C GLY A 6 -23.08 -6.47 27.05
N ILE A 7 -22.49 -7.27 26.16
CA ILE A 7 -22.76 -8.73 26.06
C ILE A 7 -22.41 -9.44 27.38
N LEU A 8 -21.24 -9.12 27.97
CA LEU A 8 -20.82 -9.71 29.24
C LEU A 8 -21.78 -9.34 30.39
N VAL A 9 -22.24 -8.08 30.47
CA VAL A 9 -23.21 -7.64 31.47
C VAL A 9 -24.53 -8.41 31.32
N PHE A 10 -25.04 -8.59 30.09
CA PHE A 10 -26.24 -9.38 29.84
C PHE A 10 -26.09 -10.87 30.19
N LEU A 11 -24.91 -11.48 29.92
CA LEU A 11 -24.62 -12.85 30.31
C LEU A 11 -24.58 -13.04 31.83
N VAL A 12 -23.90 -12.12 32.53
CA VAL A 12 -23.86 -12.12 34.00
C VAL A 12 -25.27 -11.96 34.58
N GLY A 13 -26.06 -11.02 34.07
CA GLY A 13 -27.45 -10.81 34.47
C GLY A 13 -28.32 -12.02 34.21
N MET A 14 -28.14 -12.74 33.10
CA MET A 14 -28.85 -13.98 32.80
C MET A 14 -28.58 -15.07 33.85
N ILE A 15 -27.31 -15.23 34.24
CA ILE A 15 -26.92 -16.23 35.24
C ILE A 15 -27.50 -15.87 36.63
N GLN A 16 -27.39 -14.59 36.98
CA GLN A 16 -27.81 -14.14 38.33
C GLN A 16 -29.33 -14.09 38.53
N TYR A 17 -30.09 -13.70 37.50
CA TYR A 17 -31.54 -13.53 37.59
C TYR A 17 -32.33 -14.64 36.92
N ARG A 18 -31.70 -15.67 36.38
CA ARG A 18 -32.33 -16.77 35.61
C ARG A 18 -33.37 -16.28 34.59
N SER A 19 -33.16 -15.14 33.99
CA SER A 19 -34.11 -14.46 33.11
C SER A 19 -33.84 -14.76 31.63
N ILE A 20 -34.81 -15.38 30.95
CA ILE A 20 -34.79 -15.61 29.51
C ILE A 20 -34.68 -14.27 28.72
N LYS A 21 -35.21 -13.17 29.25
CA LYS A 21 -35.14 -11.85 28.62
C LYS A 21 -33.68 -11.36 28.49
N GLY A 22 -32.80 -11.69 29.45
CA GLY A 22 -31.35 -11.40 29.35
C GLY A 22 -30.69 -12.14 28.22
N LEU A 23 -31.10 -13.41 27.96
CA LEU A 23 -30.59 -14.18 26.83
C LEU A 23 -30.91 -13.50 25.48
N TYR A 24 -32.17 -13.10 25.28
CA TYR A 24 -32.55 -12.40 24.03
C TYR A 24 -31.83 -11.06 23.85
N GLY A 25 -31.63 -10.31 24.94
CA GLY A 25 -30.87 -9.06 24.91
C GLY A 25 -29.39 -9.29 24.51
N GLY A 26 -28.74 -10.31 25.08
CA GLY A 26 -27.36 -10.69 24.73
C GLY A 26 -27.24 -11.16 23.27
N MET A 27 -28.19 -11.97 22.79
CA MET A 27 -28.25 -12.40 21.39
C MET A 27 -28.41 -11.23 20.41
N ALA A 28 -29.30 -10.27 20.73
CA ALA A 28 -29.50 -9.09 19.91
C ALA A 28 -28.20 -8.26 19.80
N LEU A 29 -27.49 -8.03 20.91
CA LEU A 29 -26.20 -7.34 20.90
C LEU A 29 -25.13 -8.10 20.12
N MET A 30 -25.10 -9.43 20.21
CA MET A 30 -24.17 -10.26 19.42
C MET A 30 -24.45 -10.15 17.92
N ILE A 31 -25.70 -10.15 17.49
CA ILE A 31 -26.09 -9.95 16.09
C ILE A 31 -25.64 -8.56 15.60
N ILE A 32 -25.84 -7.51 16.39
CA ILE A 32 -25.38 -6.15 16.05
C ILE A 32 -23.86 -6.12 15.91
N LEU A 33 -23.12 -6.78 16.81
CA LEU A 33 -21.67 -6.86 16.75
C LEU A 33 -21.21 -7.59 15.48
N ILE A 34 -21.80 -8.72 15.15
CA ILE A 34 -21.49 -9.48 13.93
C ILE A 34 -21.75 -8.60 12.69
N PHE A 35 -22.89 -7.92 12.65
CA PHE A 35 -23.25 -7.08 11.51
C PHE A 35 -22.31 -5.87 11.34
N THR A 36 -21.90 -5.23 12.43
CA THR A 36 -20.92 -4.13 12.39
C THR A 36 -19.55 -4.61 11.93
N GLN A 37 -19.08 -5.77 12.42
CA GLN A 37 -17.82 -6.37 11.98
C GLN A 37 -17.88 -6.79 10.51
N PHE A 38 -18.98 -7.35 10.05
CA PHE A 38 -19.16 -7.73 8.66
C PHE A 38 -19.12 -6.53 7.71
N LYS A 39 -19.78 -5.41 8.07
CA LYS A 39 -19.68 -4.17 7.29
C LYS A 39 -18.27 -3.62 7.25
N HIS A 40 -17.53 -3.68 8.35
CA HIS A 40 -16.14 -3.24 8.40
C HIS A 40 -15.27 -4.11 7.47
N PHE A 41 -15.42 -5.40 7.56
CA PHE A 41 -14.72 -6.35 6.69
C PHE A 41 -15.04 -6.15 5.21
N GLN A 42 -16.32 -5.95 4.84
CA GLN A 42 -16.69 -5.66 3.45
C GLN A 42 -16.05 -4.36 2.94
N LYS A 43 -15.98 -3.34 3.78
CA LYS A 43 -15.32 -2.08 3.41
C LYS A 43 -13.83 -2.31 3.13
N ASP A 44 -13.14 -3.05 3.99
CA ASP A 44 -11.71 -3.32 3.87
C ASP A 44 -11.38 -4.15 2.62
N VAL A 45 -12.21 -5.17 2.31
CA VAL A 45 -12.06 -6.00 1.11
C VAL A 45 -12.35 -5.24 -0.18
N ASN A 46 -13.29 -4.29 -0.16
CA ASN A 46 -13.66 -3.52 -1.35
C ASN A 46 -12.73 -2.32 -1.63
N GLN A 47 -11.74 -2.06 -0.76
CA GLN A 47 -10.80 -0.97 -0.97
C GLN A 47 -9.86 -1.25 -2.14
N LYS A 48 -9.60 -0.18 -2.89
CA LYS A 48 -8.55 -0.16 -3.90
C LYS A 48 -7.34 0.57 -3.35
N GLN A 49 -6.20 -0.10 -3.35
CA GLN A 49 -4.98 0.46 -2.78
C GLN A 49 -3.78 0.22 -3.69
N PHE A 50 -2.94 1.25 -3.85
CA PHE A 50 -1.59 1.10 -4.38
C PHE A 50 -0.59 1.41 -3.29
N VAL A 51 0.37 0.52 -3.09
CA VAL A 51 1.38 0.62 -2.04
C VAL A 51 2.78 0.45 -2.61
N ILE A 52 3.71 1.31 -2.16
CA ILE A 52 5.16 1.10 -2.31
C ILE A 52 5.71 0.83 -0.92
N TYR A 53 6.21 -0.37 -0.71
CA TYR A 53 6.65 -0.83 0.61
C TYR A 53 8.01 -0.22 1.01
N SER A 54 8.16 0.05 2.31
CA SER A 54 9.42 0.47 2.91
C SER A 54 10.24 -0.75 3.30
N ILE A 55 11.00 -1.30 2.34
CA ILE A 55 11.88 -2.45 2.56
C ILE A 55 13.28 -2.06 2.14
N SER A 56 14.19 -1.90 3.11
CA SER A 56 15.55 -1.44 2.83
C SER A 56 16.29 -2.38 1.87
N GLY A 57 16.88 -1.81 0.81
CA GLY A 57 17.61 -2.54 -0.22
C GLY A 57 16.73 -3.18 -1.31
N HIS A 58 15.40 -3.12 -1.19
CA HIS A 58 14.48 -3.76 -2.12
C HIS A 58 13.48 -2.78 -2.73
N SER A 59 13.04 -3.10 -3.95
CA SER A 59 11.90 -2.46 -4.60
C SER A 59 10.69 -3.38 -4.51
N ALA A 60 9.60 -2.89 -3.93
CA ALA A 60 8.36 -3.65 -3.80
C ALA A 60 7.15 -2.74 -3.92
N MET A 61 6.28 -3.09 -4.86
CA MET A 61 5.02 -2.39 -5.14
C MET A 61 3.87 -3.38 -5.21
N GLU A 62 2.71 -2.95 -4.77
CA GLU A 62 1.52 -3.78 -4.77
C GLU A 62 0.28 -2.96 -5.10
N TRP A 63 -0.58 -3.51 -5.93
CA TRP A 63 -1.91 -3.01 -6.22
C TRP A 63 -2.91 -4.01 -5.65
N ILE A 64 -3.77 -3.55 -4.78
CA ILE A 64 -4.84 -4.36 -4.19
C ILE A 64 -6.16 -3.87 -4.76
N ASP A 65 -6.92 -4.77 -5.37
CA ASP A 65 -8.23 -4.49 -5.94
C ASP A 65 -9.19 -5.63 -5.58
N HIS A 66 -10.18 -5.35 -4.74
CA HIS A 66 -11.21 -6.30 -4.31
C HIS A 66 -10.65 -7.65 -3.82
N GLY A 67 -9.65 -7.60 -2.94
CA GLY A 67 -9.04 -8.81 -2.36
C GLY A 67 -8.08 -9.55 -3.30
N ILE A 68 -7.81 -9.01 -4.50
CA ILE A 68 -6.79 -9.52 -5.41
C ILE A 68 -5.57 -8.60 -5.32
N SER A 69 -4.41 -9.18 -5.06
CA SER A 69 -3.14 -8.47 -5.05
C SER A 69 -2.39 -8.67 -6.36
N TYR A 70 -1.87 -7.59 -6.93
CA TYR A 70 -0.92 -7.60 -8.04
C TYR A 70 0.41 -7.10 -7.50
N PHE A 71 1.35 -8.02 -7.33
CA PHE A 71 2.61 -7.75 -6.63
C PHE A 71 3.79 -7.73 -7.57
N LYS A 72 4.59 -6.67 -7.47
CA LYS A 72 5.86 -6.52 -8.18
C LYS A 72 6.98 -6.23 -7.20
N SER A 73 8.07 -6.97 -7.33
CA SER A 73 9.29 -6.75 -6.56
C SER A 73 10.54 -7.00 -7.41
N ASP A 74 11.70 -6.66 -6.86
CA ASP A 74 12.97 -7.17 -7.40
C ASP A 74 13.07 -8.69 -7.22
N SER A 75 14.02 -9.31 -7.93
CA SER A 75 14.20 -10.77 -7.99
C SER A 75 14.65 -11.41 -6.67
N LEU A 76 15.21 -10.63 -5.76
CA LEU A 76 15.75 -11.15 -4.50
C LEU A 76 14.71 -11.18 -3.37
N LEU A 77 13.79 -10.23 -3.35
CA LEU A 77 12.78 -10.13 -2.30
C LEU A 77 11.89 -11.37 -2.16
N PRO A 78 11.44 -12.05 -3.24
CA PRO A 78 10.63 -13.26 -3.10
C PRO A 78 11.32 -14.41 -2.35
N GLN A 79 12.64 -14.41 -2.29
CA GLN A 79 13.43 -15.39 -1.55
C GLN A 79 13.53 -15.06 -0.06
N ASP A 80 13.32 -13.80 0.33
CA ASP A 80 13.33 -13.33 1.72
C ASP A 80 11.93 -13.42 2.34
N LYS A 81 11.59 -14.62 2.81
CA LYS A 81 10.28 -14.90 3.40
C LYS A 81 9.99 -14.07 4.66
N GLU A 82 11.03 -13.71 5.40
CA GLU A 82 10.88 -12.90 6.62
C GLU A 82 10.47 -11.47 6.29
N ARG A 83 11.12 -10.83 5.34
CA ARG A 83 10.75 -9.47 4.91
C ARG A 83 9.34 -9.43 4.35
N ILE A 84 8.95 -10.42 3.55
CA ILE A 84 7.56 -10.54 3.06
C ILE A 84 6.59 -10.67 4.23
N ARG A 85 6.92 -11.52 5.23
CA ARG A 85 6.08 -11.75 6.40
C ARG A 85 5.87 -10.50 7.24
N PHE A 86 6.92 -9.69 7.44
CA PHE A 86 6.84 -8.53 8.32
C PHE A 86 6.36 -7.25 7.63
N HIS A 87 6.71 -7.04 6.35
CA HIS A 87 6.41 -5.78 5.67
C HIS A 87 5.22 -5.83 4.72
N ILE A 88 4.89 -7.00 4.15
CA ILE A 88 3.87 -7.12 3.10
C ILE A 88 2.63 -7.83 3.63
N ARG A 89 2.82 -8.97 4.30
CA ARG A 89 1.71 -9.81 4.74
C ARG A 89 0.69 -9.11 5.65
N PRO A 90 1.06 -8.22 6.59
CA PRO A 90 0.09 -7.51 7.41
C PRO A 90 -0.89 -6.67 6.58
N ASN A 91 -0.40 -5.94 5.56
CA ASN A 91 -1.24 -5.17 4.66
C ASN A 91 -2.22 -6.05 3.87
N ARG A 92 -1.73 -7.19 3.36
CA ARG A 92 -2.57 -8.17 2.66
C ARG A 92 -3.67 -8.74 3.54
N LEU A 93 -3.35 -9.06 4.79
CA LEU A 93 -4.34 -9.56 5.76
C LEU A 93 -5.40 -8.50 6.08
N GLN A 94 -4.98 -7.25 6.27
CA GLN A 94 -5.89 -6.14 6.54
C GLN A 94 -6.89 -5.93 5.39
N HIS A 95 -6.46 -6.09 4.14
CA HIS A 95 -7.28 -5.91 2.95
C HIS A 95 -7.93 -7.20 2.43
N GLY A 96 -7.90 -8.29 3.22
CA GLY A 96 -8.54 -9.55 2.87
C GLY A 96 -8.05 -10.15 1.56
N VAL A 97 -6.74 -10.02 1.25
CA VAL A 97 -6.16 -10.54 0.01
C VAL A 97 -6.23 -12.06 0.01
N VAL A 98 -6.94 -12.61 -0.97
CA VAL A 98 -7.13 -14.06 -1.16
C VAL A 98 -6.24 -14.63 -2.26
N SER A 99 -5.81 -13.80 -3.22
CA SER A 99 -4.93 -14.24 -4.31
C SER A 99 -3.86 -13.20 -4.63
N VAL A 100 -2.68 -13.68 -5.04
CA VAL A 100 -1.55 -12.83 -5.40
C VAL A 100 -1.10 -13.16 -6.81
N ASN A 101 -1.17 -12.17 -7.69
CA ASN A 101 -0.75 -12.25 -9.08
C ASN A 101 0.55 -11.47 -9.30
N THR A 102 1.42 -11.97 -10.16
CA THR A 102 2.64 -11.27 -10.59
C THR A 102 2.46 -10.52 -11.91
N THR A 103 1.43 -10.85 -12.68
CA THR A 103 1.09 -10.14 -13.91
C THR A 103 0.21 -8.94 -13.58
N ILE A 104 0.69 -7.73 -13.88
CA ILE A 104 0.02 -6.48 -13.54
C ILE A 104 -0.78 -5.99 -14.75
N PRO A 105 -2.12 -5.97 -14.69
CA PRO A 105 -2.97 -5.57 -15.83
C PRO A 105 -2.99 -4.06 -16.07
N PHE A 106 -2.56 -3.25 -15.10
CA PHE A 106 -2.63 -1.78 -15.13
C PHE A 106 -1.37 -1.13 -15.73
N GLY A 107 -0.38 -1.94 -16.13
CA GLY A 107 0.93 -1.48 -16.55
C GLY A 107 1.17 -1.65 -18.04
N LYS A 108 1.96 -0.74 -18.60
CA LYS A 108 2.55 -0.86 -19.93
C LYS A 108 4.05 -0.64 -19.82
N ALA A 109 4.83 -1.62 -20.23
CA ALA A 109 6.27 -1.44 -20.38
C ALA A 109 6.55 -0.46 -21.52
N ILE A 110 7.34 0.58 -21.24
CA ILE A 110 7.86 1.50 -22.26
C ILE A 110 9.23 1.01 -22.72
N SER A 111 10.03 0.49 -21.79
CA SER A 111 11.31 -0.17 -22.02
C SER A 111 11.53 -1.22 -20.93
N GLN A 112 12.63 -1.99 -21.02
CA GLN A 112 13.00 -3.00 -20.01
C GLN A 112 13.07 -2.45 -18.58
N ASP A 113 13.37 -1.15 -18.42
CA ASP A 113 13.65 -0.50 -17.14
C ASP A 113 12.73 0.67 -16.83
N MET A 114 11.69 0.87 -17.65
CA MET A 114 10.72 1.94 -17.49
C MET A 114 9.31 1.43 -17.81
N GLU A 115 8.44 1.58 -16.84
CA GLU A 115 7.06 1.12 -16.94
C GLU A 115 6.11 2.21 -16.47
N VAL A 116 4.98 2.35 -17.17
CA VAL A 116 3.89 3.23 -16.78
C VAL A 116 2.73 2.40 -16.27
N TYR A 117 2.20 2.79 -15.13
CA TYR A 117 1.02 2.21 -14.53
C TYR A 117 -0.09 3.24 -14.48
N PHE A 118 -1.29 2.79 -14.83
CA PHE A 118 -2.51 3.57 -14.70
C PHE A 118 -3.32 2.99 -13.55
N TRP A 119 -3.42 3.75 -12.47
CA TRP A 119 -4.16 3.32 -11.30
C TRP A 119 -5.13 4.39 -10.88
N GLN A 120 -6.41 4.05 -10.93
CA GLN A 120 -7.48 5.03 -10.79
C GLN A 120 -7.23 6.20 -11.79
N ASN A 121 -7.27 7.44 -11.36
CA ASN A 121 -6.98 8.58 -12.24
C ASN A 121 -5.50 9.02 -12.20
N ASN A 122 -4.60 8.19 -11.66
CA ASN A 122 -3.20 8.55 -11.51
C ASN A 122 -2.32 7.80 -12.50
N LYS A 123 -1.36 8.53 -13.06
CA LYS A 123 -0.32 8.00 -13.93
C LYS A 123 0.99 7.89 -13.16
N ILE A 124 1.43 6.65 -12.96
CA ILE A 124 2.61 6.31 -12.17
C ILE A 124 3.70 5.84 -13.11
N LEU A 125 4.83 6.53 -13.13
CA LEU A 125 6.01 6.13 -13.90
C LEU A 125 7.03 5.48 -12.96
N PHE A 126 7.38 4.24 -13.23
CA PHE A 126 8.43 3.50 -12.52
C PHE A 126 9.70 3.45 -13.36
N VAL A 127 10.85 3.77 -12.74
CA VAL A 127 12.17 3.79 -13.39
C VAL A 127 13.18 3.06 -12.51
N SER A 128 13.85 2.04 -13.07
CA SER A 128 14.77 1.17 -12.33
C SER A 128 16.22 1.16 -12.86
N ASN A 129 16.50 1.84 -13.99
CA ASN A 129 17.85 1.87 -14.56
C ASN A 129 18.30 3.32 -14.90
N LYS A 130 19.62 3.54 -14.84
CA LYS A 130 20.25 4.87 -15.03
C LYS A 130 20.21 5.40 -16.46
N ASN A 131 20.12 4.54 -17.46
CA ASN A 131 20.23 4.92 -18.88
C ASN A 131 18.88 5.20 -19.56
N VAL A 132 17.85 5.47 -18.78
CA VAL A 132 16.50 5.68 -19.31
C VAL A 132 16.28 7.11 -19.73
N GLN A 133 15.83 7.31 -20.97
CA GLN A 133 15.33 8.58 -21.46
C GLN A 133 13.88 8.77 -20.99
N LEU A 134 13.66 9.72 -20.09
CA LEU A 134 12.32 10.04 -19.64
C LEU A 134 11.49 10.66 -20.78
N PRO A 135 10.21 10.30 -20.91
CA PRO A 135 9.36 10.86 -21.94
C PRO A 135 9.25 12.38 -21.78
N GLN A 136 9.36 13.10 -22.88
CA GLN A 136 9.19 14.55 -22.88
C GLN A 136 7.69 14.89 -22.87
N ASN A 137 7.30 15.89 -22.08
CA ASN A 137 5.93 16.42 -21.99
C ASN A 137 4.86 15.37 -21.56
N ALA A 138 5.24 14.32 -20.87
CA ALA A 138 4.27 13.38 -20.30
C ALA A 138 3.78 13.91 -18.94
N LYS A 139 2.48 14.11 -18.81
CA LYS A 139 1.86 14.40 -17.50
C LYS A 139 1.94 13.14 -16.64
N ILE A 140 2.84 13.12 -15.66
CA ILE A 140 3.06 12.03 -14.72
C ILE A 140 2.65 12.52 -13.34
N ASP A 141 1.75 11.82 -12.66
CA ASP A 141 1.36 12.20 -11.31
C ASP A 141 2.41 11.77 -10.29
N TYR A 142 2.87 10.53 -10.38
CA TYR A 142 3.85 9.95 -9.47
C TYR A 142 5.03 9.37 -10.25
N LEU A 143 6.24 9.79 -9.87
CA LEU A 143 7.47 9.23 -10.41
C LEU A 143 8.13 8.37 -9.33
N VAL A 144 8.18 7.06 -9.55
CA VAL A 144 8.81 6.10 -8.65
C VAL A 144 10.20 5.78 -9.16
N VAL A 145 11.20 6.06 -8.35
CA VAL A 145 12.61 5.86 -8.68
C VAL A 145 13.18 4.74 -7.84
N ALA A 146 13.74 3.74 -8.51
CA ALA A 146 14.42 2.60 -7.90
C ALA A 146 15.92 2.59 -8.26
N LYS A 147 16.73 1.96 -7.44
CA LYS A 147 18.16 1.67 -7.70
C LYS A 147 19.00 2.90 -8.09
N ASN A 148 18.70 4.08 -7.54
CA ASN A 148 19.36 5.35 -7.85
C ASN A 148 19.35 5.67 -9.36
N SER A 149 18.28 5.35 -10.06
CA SER A 149 18.22 5.34 -11.53
C SER A 149 18.23 6.73 -12.17
N ILE A 150 17.73 7.76 -11.51
CA ILE A 150 17.64 9.11 -12.08
C ILE A 150 18.71 10.03 -11.46
N PRO A 151 19.56 10.70 -12.26
CA PRO A 151 20.51 11.68 -11.73
C PRO A 151 19.81 12.84 -11.01
N VAL A 152 20.31 13.22 -9.84
CA VAL A 152 19.73 14.31 -9.01
C VAL A 152 19.75 15.66 -9.73
N SER A 153 20.68 15.88 -10.66
CA SER A 153 20.75 17.08 -11.50
C SER A 153 19.64 17.20 -12.55
N ARG A 154 18.84 16.13 -12.73
CA ARG A 154 17.81 16.09 -13.78
C ARG A 154 16.60 16.94 -13.38
N LYS A 155 16.26 17.90 -14.20
CA LYS A 155 15.06 18.73 -14.02
C LYS A 155 13.81 17.89 -14.36
N LEU A 156 12.90 17.78 -13.41
CA LEU A 156 11.65 17.03 -13.55
C LEU A 156 10.44 17.91 -13.92
N ASP A 157 10.64 19.22 -14.00
CA ASP A 157 9.58 20.20 -14.20
C ASP A 157 8.74 19.94 -15.47
N ARG A 158 9.39 19.45 -16.53
CA ARG A 158 8.73 19.13 -17.80
C ARG A 158 7.80 17.92 -17.76
N LEU A 159 7.91 17.09 -16.73
CA LEU A 159 7.09 15.90 -16.55
C LEU A 159 5.79 16.17 -15.78
N GLY A 160 5.65 17.37 -15.20
CA GLY A 160 4.49 17.73 -14.39
C GLY A 160 4.29 16.83 -13.16
N VAL A 161 5.39 16.25 -12.62
CA VAL A 161 5.33 15.29 -11.51
C VAL A 161 4.77 15.96 -10.26
N LYS A 162 3.69 15.42 -9.72
CA LYS A 162 3.11 15.88 -8.45
C LYS A 162 3.99 15.47 -7.25
N LYS A 163 4.52 14.23 -7.29
CA LYS A 163 5.37 13.69 -6.22
C LYS A 163 6.41 12.73 -6.77
N LEU A 164 7.67 12.94 -6.34
CA LEU A 164 8.77 12.02 -6.55
C LEU A 164 8.83 11.03 -5.39
N ILE A 165 8.78 9.73 -5.67
CA ILE A 165 8.82 8.67 -4.68
C ILE A 165 10.13 7.90 -4.85
N LEU A 166 10.94 7.89 -3.81
CA LEU A 166 12.17 7.13 -3.74
C LEU A 166 11.89 5.83 -2.99
N ASP A 167 11.95 4.70 -3.69
CA ASP A 167 11.65 3.39 -3.09
C ASP A 167 12.79 2.87 -2.19
N GLY A 168 12.57 1.70 -1.57
CA GLY A 168 13.49 1.10 -0.61
C GLY A 168 14.83 0.63 -1.19
N SER A 169 14.95 0.53 -2.51
CA SER A 169 16.18 0.11 -3.19
C SER A 169 17.21 1.24 -3.37
N ASN A 170 16.82 2.49 -3.06
CA ASN A 170 17.71 3.64 -3.17
C ASN A 170 18.63 3.76 -1.96
N SER A 171 19.87 4.20 -2.20
CA SER A 171 20.84 4.45 -1.12
C SER A 171 20.49 5.70 -0.33
N ARG A 172 20.81 5.71 0.97
CA ARG A 172 20.58 6.89 1.84
C ARG A 172 21.26 8.16 1.33
N SER A 173 22.47 8.04 0.79
CA SER A 173 23.19 9.19 0.22
C SER A 173 22.47 9.78 -1.01
N TYR A 174 21.86 8.93 -1.83
CA TYR A 174 21.05 9.35 -2.97
C TYR A 174 19.76 10.06 -2.53
N ILE A 175 19.05 9.48 -1.57
CA ILE A 175 17.84 10.07 -0.96
C ILE A 175 18.16 11.47 -0.40
N ASN A 176 19.24 11.60 0.36
CA ASN A 176 19.65 12.87 0.97
C ASN A 176 19.99 13.93 -0.08
N ARG A 177 20.62 13.55 -1.21
CA ARG A 177 20.88 14.46 -2.31
C ARG A 177 19.60 14.98 -2.96
N TRP A 178 18.62 14.12 -3.21
CA TRP A 178 17.31 14.53 -3.72
C TRP A 178 16.60 15.51 -2.79
N LYS A 179 16.57 15.23 -1.49
CA LYS A 179 15.96 16.12 -0.49
C LYS A 179 16.60 17.50 -0.43
N LYS A 180 17.91 17.59 -0.71
CA LYS A 180 18.64 18.87 -0.73
C LYS A 180 18.46 19.65 -2.03
N SER A 181 18.23 18.98 -3.15
CA SER A 181 18.18 19.57 -4.50
C SER A 181 16.79 19.98 -4.95
N THR A 182 15.74 19.49 -4.29
CA THR A 182 14.35 19.68 -4.71
C THR A 182 13.54 20.15 -3.50
N ASP A 183 12.45 20.86 -3.75
CA ASP A 183 11.49 21.22 -2.71
C ASP A 183 11.06 19.96 -1.94
N SER A 184 11.32 19.96 -0.63
CA SER A 184 11.11 18.81 0.25
C SER A 184 9.68 18.29 0.24
N LEU A 185 8.69 19.12 -0.12
CA LEU A 185 7.28 18.75 -0.22
C LEU A 185 6.98 17.83 -1.40
N ARG A 186 7.85 17.79 -2.43
CA ARG A 186 7.67 16.95 -3.63
C ARG A 186 8.39 15.62 -3.56
N VAL A 187 9.33 15.43 -2.65
CA VAL A 187 10.12 14.21 -2.49
C VAL A 187 9.59 13.37 -1.33
N TYR A 188 9.22 12.14 -1.62
CA TYR A 188 8.81 11.14 -0.63
C TYR A 188 9.79 9.98 -0.64
N SER A 189 10.44 9.71 0.48
CA SER A 189 11.31 8.55 0.67
C SER A 189 10.57 7.50 1.50
N VAL A 190 10.38 6.30 0.96
CA VAL A 190 9.72 5.24 1.73
C VAL A 190 10.57 4.77 2.93
N ILE A 191 11.89 4.94 2.87
CA ILE A 191 12.80 4.58 3.97
C ILE A 191 12.63 5.51 5.17
N ASP A 192 12.37 6.80 4.93
CA ASP A 192 12.28 7.79 6.00
C ASP A 192 10.83 8.02 6.48
N ASN A 193 9.87 7.88 5.57
CA ASN A 193 8.46 8.21 5.83
C ASN A 193 7.55 6.97 5.96
N GLY A 194 8.11 5.76 5.82
CA GLY A 194 7.31 4.55 5.75
C GLY A 194 6.73 4.27 4.37
N ALA A 195 5.91 3.24 4.23
CA ALA A 195 5.29 2.88 2.97
C ALA A 195 4.49 4.04 2.37
N PHE A 196 4.59 4.22 1.05
CA PHE A 196 3.74 5.17 0.33
C PHE A 196 2.44 4.48 -0.07
N VAL A 197 1.31 5.09 0.24
CA VAL A 197 -0.01 4.49 0.03
C VAL A 197 -0.91 5.48 -0.71
N LEU A 198 -1.58 4.99 -1.76
CA LEU A 198 -2.70 5.64 -2.41
C LEU A 198 -3.94 4.79 -2.18
N ASN A 199 -4.89 5.32 -1.45
CA ASN A 199 -6.21 4.72 -1.21
C ASN A 199 -7.28 5.49 -1.98
N GLU A 200 -8.36 4.79 -2.30
CA GLU A 200 -9.63 5.39 -2.67
C GLU A 200 -10.58 5.39 -1.48
#